data_1eed0be46dd6d646be5a3a09db5889d7
#
_entry.id   1eed0be46dd6d646be5a3a09db5889d7
#
_cell.length_a   1.000
_cell.length_b   1.000
_cell.length_c   1.000
_cell.angle_alpha   90.00
_cell.angle_beta   90.00
_cell.angle_gamma   90.00
#
_symmetry.space_group_name_H-M   'P 1'
#
loop_
_entity.id
_entity.type
_entity.pdbx_description
1 polymer ?
#
loop_
_entity_poly.entity_id
_entity_poly.type
_entity_poly.pdbx_seq_one_letter_code
_entity_poly.pdbx_strand_id
1 'polypeptide(L)'
;MLLALVLSAKAQTPKHEVRAVWLTTIGGIDWPHSYSTTTQKAELISILDQLQQAGINTVLIQTRVRATTIFPTTTEPWDGCLTGHPGTSPGYDPLQMCIDECHRRGMECHAWIVTIPVGKWNGTGCKQLRQKYPTLIKKIGDEGYMNPEMPQTGDYLANFCAEVTRKYDVDGIHLDYIRYPETWKIKVTRQQGRQYITDIVTKINRAVKSLKPWIKLSCSPIGKYDDLSRYRSSGWNANTTVCQDAQGWLRDGLMDALFPMMYFQGNNFYPFAIDWHEHSYGRIVAPGLAVYMMHPREKNWDLDVITREMSVLRQIGLGCTFFRSKFFTDNTKGIYDFTRDFNIVPALIPPMTWTGKQAPSAVAQLKIKRSMTADNISWQKAVDYSDGDYLLYNVYASESLPVDINNPENLIAVRQRELSITVPHKGRTLHYAVTAMNRYGMESKPVETPAAGTLASSKPLNFQQMIIGNKLKKYKSKKK
;
A
#
# COMPACT_ATOMS: atom_id res chain seq x y z
N MET A 1 6.88 -48.45 16.69
CA MET A 1 6.89 -47.06 17.12
C MET A 1 7.25 -46.21 15.92
N LEU A 2 6.25 -45.73 15.17
CA LEU A 2 6.46 -44.89 13.99
C LEU A 2 6.66 -43.46 14.49
N LEU A 3 7.87 -42.91 14.33
CA LEU A 3 8.17 -41.50 14.58
C LEU A 3 7.61 -40.70 13.40
N ALA A 4 6.44 -40.11 13.56
CA ALA A 4 5.91 -39.14 12.61
C ALA A 4 6.77 -37.86 12.69
N LEU A 5 7.69 -37.69 11.72
CA LEU A 5 8.32 -36.41 11.47
C LEU A 5 7.25 -35.44 10.97
N VAL A 6 6.73 -34.63 11.85
CA VAL A 6 5.97 -33.44 11.46
C VAL A 6 6.99 -32.43 10.94
N LEU A 7 7.24 -32.52 9.65
CA LEU A 7 7.85 -31.42 8.88
C LEU A 7 6.84 -30.26 8.91
N SER A 8 7.01 -29.33 9.83
CA SER A 8 6.36 -28.03 9.72
C SER A 8 6.96 -27.35 8.48
N ALA A 9 6.31 -27.52 7.33
CA ALA A 9 6.60 -26.70 6.17
C ALA A 9 6.30 -25.25 6.56
N LYS A 10 7.35 -24.50 6.97
CA LYS A 10 7.25 -23.04 7.00
C LYS A 10 6.82 -22.62 5.62
N ALA A 11 5.68 -21.97 5.50
CA ALA A 11 5.27 -21.39 4.23
C ALA A 11 6.43 -20.54 3.72
N GLN A 12 6.95 -20.87 2.54
CA GLN A 12 8.09 -20.20 1.95
C GLN A 12 7.70 -18.71 1.79
N THR A 13 8.52 -17.81 2.31
CA THR A 13 8.27 -16.36 2.18
C THR A 13 8.28 -16.00 0.70
N PRO A 14 7.21 -15.38 0.16
CA PRO A 14 7.16 -15.08 -1.26
C PRO A 14 8.08 -13.90 -1.61
N LYS A 15 8.68 -13.93 -2.80
CA LYS A 15 9.43 -12.78 -3.34
C LYS A 15 8.52 -11.56 -3.57
N HIS A 16 7.27 -11.80 -3.97
CA HIS A 16 6.28 -10.76 -4.24
C HIS A 16 5.07 -10.90 -3.32
N GLU A 17 4.80 -9.89 -2.53
CA GLU A 17 3.66 -9.85 -1.61
C GLU A 17 3.35 -8.39 -1.25
N VAL A 18 2.09 -7.98 -1.35
CA VAL A 18 1.66 -6.68 -0.80
C VAL A 18 1.51 -6.81 0.71
N ARG A 19 2.17 -5.94 1.45
CA ARG A 19 2.11 -5.78 2.91
C ARG A 19 1.76 -4.35 3.21
N ALA A 20 0.46 -4.06 3.27
CA ALA A 20 -0.02 -2.70 3.30
C ALA A 20 -0.61 -2.29 4.65
N VAL A 21 -0.77 -0.98 4.84
CA VAL A 21 -1.46 -0.40 6.00
C VAL A 21 -2.22 0.84 5.58
N TRP A 22 -3.42 1.03 6.13
CA TRP A 22 -4.14 2.28 6.07
C TRP A 22 -3.66 3.23 7.17
N LEU A 23 -3.18 4.41 6.76
CA LEU A 23 -2.81 5.51 7.64
C LEU A 23 -3.92 6.57 7.60
N THR A 24 -4.75 6.58 8.62
CA THR A 24 -5.98 7.39 8.70
C THR A 24 -5.68 8.78 9.24
N THR A 25 -6.14 9.82 8.54
CA THR A 25 -5.92 11.21 8.96
C THR A 25 -7.16 11.89 9.52
N ILE A 26 -8.37 11.38 9.24
CA ILE A 26 -9.62 11.97 9.76
C ILE A 26 -9.55 12.16 11.28
N GLY A 27 -9.74 13.40 11.73
CA GLY A 27 -9.70 13.73 13.17
C GLY A 27 -8.35 13.43 13.84
N GLY A 28 -7.28 13.17 13.08
CA GLY A 28 -5.97 12.81 13.62
C GLY A 28 -5.92 11.44 14.30
N ILE A 29 -6.83 10.51 13.97
CA ILE A 29 -6.97 9.24 14.73
C ILE A 29 -5.78 8.29 14.60
N ASP A 30 -4.98 8.37 13.52
CA ASP A 30 -3.69 7.72 13.40
C ASP A 30 -2.56 8.74 13.30
N TRP A 31 -2.80 9.83 12.56
CA TRP A 31 -1.88 10.93 12.33
C TRP A 31 -2.61 12.12 11.70
N PRO A 32 -2.27 13.39 12.06
CA PRO A 32 -1.39 13.77 13.17
C PRO A 32 -2.11 13.87 14.51
N HIS A 33 -1.41 13.62 15.63
CA HIS A 33 -1.96 13.80 16.98
C HIS A 33 -1.72 15.20 17.54
N SER A 34 -1.00 16.04 16.83
CA SER A 34 -0.61 17.39 17.25
C SER A 34 -0.89 18.41 16.14
N TYR A 35 -1.17 19.65 16.50
CA TYR A 35 -1.25 20.78 15.55
C TYR A 35 0.09 21.47 15.31
N SER A 36 1.16 21.03 15.97
CA SER A 36 2.52 21.53 15.73
C SER A 36 3.13 20.85 14.51
N THR A 37 3.50 21.62 13.50
CA THR A 37 4.15 21.10 12.27
C THR A 37 5.40 20.28 12.57
N THR A 38 6.24 20.71 13.52
CA THR A 38 7.45 19.98 13.91
C THR A 38 7.10 18.61 14.49
N THR A 39 6.09 18.56 15.38
CA THR A 39 5.63 17.31 15.99
C THR A 39 5.01 16.39 14.96
N GLN A 40 4.14 16.92 14.08
CA GLN A 40 3.52 16.14 12.98
C GLN A 40 4.57 15.44 12.12
N LYS A 41 5.61 16.16 11.72
CA LYS A 41 6.71 15.60 10.91
C LYS A 41 7.46 14.50 11.65
N ALA A 42 7.76 14.70 12.93
CA ALA A 42 8.44 13.70 13.75
C ALA A 42 7.58 12.43 13.96
N GLU A 43 6.28 12.60 14.22
CA GLU A 43 5.31 11.51 14.34
C GLU A 43 5.25 10.68 13.06
N LEU A 44 5.09 11.31 11.89
CA LEU A 44 5.03 10.61 10.61
C LEU A 44 6.30 9.79 10.34
N ILE A 45 7.48 10.37 10.58
CA ILE A 45 8.76 9.68 10.45
C ILE A 45 8.80 8.46 11.36
N SER A 46 8.38 8.61 12.62
CA SER A 46 8.36 7.51 13.60
C SER A 46 7.41 6.37 13.19
N ILE A 47 6.21 6.70 12.72
CA ILE A 47 5.24 5.73 12.21
C ILE A 47 5.84 4.97 11.02
N LEU A 48 6.39 5.67 10.03
CA LEU A 48 6.95 5.04 8.84
C LEU A 48 8.20 4.20 9.13
N ASP A 49 9.02 4.59 10.13
CA ASP A 49 10.15 3.77 10.59
C ASP A 49 9.66 2.45 11.20
N GLN A 50 8.63 2.49 12.03
CA GLN A 50 8.02 1.28 12.59
C GLN A 50 7.41 0.39 11.50
N LEU A 51 6.68 0.97 10.55
CA LEU A 51 6.08 0.22 9.45
C LEU A 51 7.15 -0.49 8.60
N GLN A 52 8.25 0.21 8.27
CA GLN A 52 9.37 -0.40 7.55
C GLN A 52 10.00 -1.57 8.34
N GLN A 53 10.16 -1.40 9.66
CA GLN A 53 10.72 -2.44 10.54
C GLN A 53 9.83 -3.69 10.61
N ALA A 54 8.52 -3.53 10.48
CA ALA A 54 7.57 -4.63 10.42
C ALA A 54 7.41 -5.23 9.01
N GLY A 55 8.25 -4.82 8.04
CA GLY A 55 8.24 -5.34 6.68
C GLY A 55 7.06 -4.86 5.83
N ILE A 56 6.39 -3.77 6.22
CA ILE A 56 5.36 -3.11 5.41
C ILE A 56 6.04 -2.48 4.20
N ASN A 57 5.42 -2.64 3.02
CA ASN A 57 5.94 -2.12 1.75
C ASN A 57 4.98 -1.17 1.03
N THR A 58 3.77 -0.97 1.55
CA THR A 58 2.76 -0.09 0.95
C THR A 58 2.01 0.68 2.04
N VAL A 59 1.92 1.99 1.91
CA VAL A 59 1.15 2.88 2.81
C VAL A 59 0.02 3.54 2.04
N LEU A 60 -1.22 3.36 2.51
CA LEU A 60 -2.41 4.01 1.99
C LEU A 60 -2.73 5.20 2.90
N ILE A 61 -2.21 6.41 2.56
CA ILE A 61 -2.44 7.60 3.37
C ILE A 61 -3.74 8.29 3.00
N GLN A 62 -4.62 8.55 3.99
CA GLN A 62 -5.88 9.23 3.76
C GLN A 62 -5.64 10.69 3.37
N THR A 63 -5.75 10.95 2.06
CA THR A 63 -5.38 12.21 1.40
C THR A 63 -6.58 13.13 1.18
N ARG A 64 -7.71 12.60 0.70
CA ARG A 64 -9.03 13.25 0.71
C ARG A 64 -9.87 12.62 1.81
N VAL A 65 -10.22 13.42 2.81
CA VAL A 65 -10.90 12.89 3.99
C VAL A 65 -12.41 12.81 3.74
N ARG A 66 -13.11 13.93 3.59
CA ARG A 66 -14.53 14.03 3.23
C ARG A 66 -14.78 15.43 2.68
N ALA A 67 -14.44 15.67 1.43
CA ALA A 67 -14.38 17.00 0.80
C ALA A 67 -13.47 18.00 1.53
N THR A 68 -12.43 17.48 2.15
CA THR A 68 -11.27 18.19 2.72
C THR A 68 -10.00 17.41 2.43
N THR A 69 -8.85 18.07 2.41
CA THR A 69 -7.58 17.46 1.97
C THR A 69 -6.44 17.72 2.93
N ILE A 70 -5.41 16.89 2.84
CA ILE A 70 -4.14 17.09 3.56
C ILE A 70 -3.02 17.60 2.65
N PHE A 71 -3.36 18.14 1.46
CA PHE A 71 -2.39 18.70 0.51
C PHE A 71 -2.90 20.03 -0.06
N PRO A 72 -2.01 20.90 -0.56
CA PRO A 72 -2.42 22.20 -1.12
C PRO A 72 -3.19 22.03 -2.43
N THR A 73 -4.44 22.47 -2.43
CA THR A 73 -5.33 22.48 -3.61
C THR A 73 -6.32 23.65 -3.50
N THR A 74 -6.83 24.09 -4.64
CA THR A 74 -7.94 25.04 -4.73
C THR A 74 -9.29 24.37 -4.90
N THR A 75 -9.29 23.03 -4.99
CA THR A 75 -10.51 22.23 -5.25
C THR A 75 -11.34 22.01 -4.00
N GLU A 76 -10.69 21.68 -2.89
CA GLU A 76 -11.29 21.45 -1.57
C GLU A 76 -10.44 22.10 -0.47
N PRO A 77 -11.03 22.48 0.68
CA PRO A 77 -10.29 23.12 1.75
C PRO A 77 -9.38 22.14 2.50
N TRP A 78 -8.39 22.68 3.21
CA TRP A 78 -7.56 21.93 4.14
C TRP A 78 -8.41 21.23 5.22
N ASP A 79 -8.05 20.01 5.56
CA ASP A 79 -8.67 19.30 6.68
C ASP A 79 -8.24 19.89 8.03
N GLY A 80 -9.18 19.94 8.96
CA GLY A 80 -8.94 20.46 10.31
C GLY A 80 -8.01 19.60 11.17
N CYS A 81 -7.74 18.36 10.79
CA CYS A 81 -6.83 17.49 11.55
C CYS A 81 -5.40 18.06 11.63
N LEU A 82 -5.01 18.90 10.66
CA LEU A 82 -3.66 19.46 10.60
C LEU A 82 -3.44 20.69 11.52
N THR A 83 -4.48 21.49 11.72
CA THR A 83 -4.34 22.79 12.41
C THR A 83 -5.38 23.04 13.50
N GLY A 84 -6.37 22.13 13.65
CA GLY A 84 -7.57 22.37 14.46
C GLY A 84 -8.62 23.28 13.77
N HIS A 85 -8.26 23.90 12.63
CA HIS A 85 -9.09 24.87 11.91
C HIS A 85 -9.25 24.45 10.45
N PRO A 86 -10.41 23.89 10.03
CA PRO A 86 -10.67 23.54 8.64
C PRO A 86 -10.46 24.73 7.70
N GLY A 87 -9.80 24.50 6.56
CA GLY A 87 -9.47 25.54 5.59
C GLY A 87 -8.11 26.24 5.83
N THR A 88 -7.45 26.01 6.97
CA THR A 88 -6.17 26.62 7.30
C THR A 88 -5.01 25.73 6.92
N SER A 89 -4.04 26.27 6.17
CA SER A 89 -2.81 25.57 5.78
C SER A 89 -1.92 25.29 6.98
N PRO A 90 -1.31 24.09 7.08
CA PRO A 90 -0.30 23.79 8.11
C PRO A 90 1.09 24.38 7.80
N GLY A 91 1.25 25.10 6.69
CA GLY A 91 2.53 25.69 6.28
C GLY A 91 3.52 24.71 5.64
N TYR A 92 3.10 23.50 5.31
CA TYR A 92 3.88 22.50 4.55
C TYR A 92 2.94 21.59 3.77
N ASP A 93 3.49 20.67 2.97
CA ASP A 93 2.73 19.68 2.23
C ASP A 93 2.86 18.29 2.89
N PRO A 94 1.85 17.84 3.67
CA PRO A 94 1.84 16.55 4.33
C PRO A 94 1.89 15.35 3.38
N LEU A 95 1.22 15.44 2.22
CA LEU A 95 1.21 14.36 1.24
C LEU A 95 2.59 14.20 0.59
N GLN A 96 3.22 15.29 0.16
CA GLN A 96 4.57 15.25 -0.40
C GLN A 96 5.56 14.67 0.60
N MET A 97 5.50 15.10 1.85
CA MET A 97 6.36 14.56 2.90
C MET A 97 6.17 13.05 3.09
N CYS A 98 4.93 12.57 3.08
CA CYS A 98 4.65 11.13 3.21
C CYS A 98 5.23 10.34 2.03
N ILE A 99 5.09 10.84 0.80
CA ILE A 99 5.65 10.24 -0.41
C ILE A 99 7.18 10.12 -0.30
N ASP A 100 7.86 11.24 0.01
CA ASP A 100 9.32 11.28 0.11
C ASP A 100 9.84 10.31 1.19
N GLU A 101 9.15 10.28 2.34
CA GLU A 101 9.51 9.41 3.45
C GLU A 101 9.21 7.92 3.17
N CYS A 102 8.13 7.60 2.44
CA CYS A 102 7.86 6.23 1.98
C CYS A 102 8.92 5.77 0.97
N HIS A 103 9.19 6.58 -0.06
CA HIS A 103 10.16 6.25 -1.11
C HIS A 103 11.57 6.07 -0.54
N ARG A 104 11.98 6.91 0.41
CA ARG A 104 13.28 6.78 1.11
C ARG A 104 13.41 5.43 1.85
N ARG A 105 12.29 4.80 2.20
CA ARG A 105 12.23 3.49 2.88
C ARG A 105 11.98 2.32 1.92
N GLY A 106 11.89 2.56 0.61
CA GLY A 106 11.55 1.55 -0.39
C GLY A 106 10.07 1.12 -0.38
N MET A 107 9.20 1.89 0.28
CA MET A 107 7.75 1.65 0.34
C MET A 107 7.01 2.41 -0.77
N GLU A 108 5.90 1.86 -1.24
CA GLU A 108 4.93 2.60 -2.06
C GLU A 108 4.04 3.49 -1.19
N CYS A 109 3.71 4.68 -1.72
CA CYS A 109 2.76 5.61 -1.12
C CYS A 109 1.55 5.77 -2.04
N HIS A 110 0.38 5.34 -1.57
CA HIS A 110 -0.88 5.49 -2.29
C HIS A 110 -1.73 6.60 -1.67
N ALA A 111 -2.21 7.53 -2.50
CA ALA A 111 -3.15 8.55 -2.04
C ALA A 111 -4.54 7.93 -1.85
N TRP A 112 -5.00 7.85 -0.61
CA TRP A 112 -6.33 7.33 -0.27
C TRP A 112 -7.37 8.43 -0.35
N ILE A 113 -8.33 8.24 -1.26
CA ILE A 113 -9.38 9.19 -1.61
C ILE A 113 -10.73 8.63 -1.14
N VAL A 114 -11.33 9.23 -0.10
CA VAL A 114 -12.72 8.98 0.26
C VAL A 114 -13.61 9.66 -0.79
N THR A 115 -14.35 8.89 -1.58
CA THR A 115 -15.00 9.39 -2.81
C THR A 115 -16.39 9.99 -2.59
N ILE A 116 -17.40 9.15 -2.35
CA ILE A 116 -18.81 9.57 -2.29
C ILE A 116 -19.16 10.39 -1.03
N PRO A 117 -18.72 10.04 0.19
CA PRO A 117 -18.98 10.86 1.38
C PRO A 117 -18.27 12.22 1.32
N VAL A 118 -18.97 13.29 1.69
CA VAL A 118 -18.44 14.66 1.75
C VAL A 118 -18.57 15.28 3.16
N GLY A 119 -18.85 14.45 4.16
CA GLY A 119 -18.85 14.80 5.58
C GLY A 119 -20.14 15.42 6.08
N LYS A 120 -20.07 15.98 7.29
CA LYS A 120 -21.21 16.62 7.92
C LYS A 120 -21.80 17.70 7.02
N TRP A 121 -23.14 17.75 6.94
CA TRP A 121 -23.86 18.71 6.10
C TRP A 121 -23.43 20.16 6.32
N ASN A 122 -23.16 20.51 7.56
CA ASN A 122 -22.69 21.84 7.97
C ASN A 122 -21.17 21.96 8.06
N GLY A 123 -20.41 20.90 7.69
CA GLY A 123 -18.94 20.94 7.64
C GLY A 123 -18.43 21.83 6.51
N THR A 124 -17.22 22.36 6.69
CA THR A 124 -16.60 23.34 5.77
C THR A 124 -16.54 22.81 4.33
N GLY A 125 -15.99 21.60 4.12
CA GLY A 125 -15.88 21.02 2.78
C GLY A 125 -17.23 20.79 2.11
N CYS A 126 -18.19 20.19 2.85
CA CYS A 126 -19.54 19.96 2.33
C CYS A 126 -20.28 21.26 1.98
N LYS A 127 -20.15 22.32 2.79
CA LYS A 127 -20.72 23.64 2.50
C LYS A 127 -20.14 24.24 1.21
N GLN A 128 -18.83 24.26 1.08
CA GLN A 128 -18.16 24.81 -0.10
C GLN A 128 -18.54 24.02 -1.36
N LEU A 129 -18.56 22.69 -1.27
CA LEU A 129 -18.89 21.85 -2.41
C LEU A 129 -20.35 22.04 -2.85
N ARG A 130 -21.31 22.17 -1.92
CA ARG A 130 -22.70 22.47 -2.22
C ARG A 130 -22.92 23.85 -2.83
N GLN A 131 -22.17 24.85 -2.38
CA GLN A 131 -22.22 26.19 -2.98
C GLN A 131 -21.78 26.16 -4.44
N LYS A 132 -20.71 25.41 -4.72
CA LYS A 132 -20.17 25.31 -6.09
C LYS A 132 -20.97 24.37 -7.00
N TYR A 133 -21.57 23.31 -6.42
CA TYR A 133 -22.30 22.26 -7.13
C TYR A 133 -23.60 21.90 -6.39
N PRO A 134 -24.64 22.77 -6.42
CA PRO A 134 -25.85 22.62 -5.57
C PRO A 134 -26.62 21.31 -5.80
N THR A 135 -26.63 20.79 -7.04
CA THR A 135 -27.37 19.59 -7.43
C THR A 135 -26.59 18.29 -7.21
N LEU A 136 -25.28 18.40 -7.01
CA LEU A 136 -24.38 17.23 -6.96
C LEU A 136 -24.40 16.53 -5.60
N ILE A 137 -24.76 17.25 -4.53
CA ILE A 137 -24.67 16.73 -3.17
C ILE A 137 -26.05 16.45 -2.61
N LYS A 138 -26.27 15.21 -2.20
CA LYS A 138 -27.49 14.79 -1.48
C LYS A 138 -27.25 14.78 0.03
N LYS A 139 -28.25 15.21 0.78
CA LYS A 139 -28.29 15.10 2.23
C LYS A 139 -28.95 13.78 2.65
N ILE A 140 -28.28 13.02 3.53
CA ILE A 140 -28.83 11.82 4.16
C ILE A 140 -28.53 11.92 5.66
N GLY A 141 -29.57 12.04 6.49
CA GLY A 141 -29.39 12.37 7.89
C GLY A 141 -28.73 13.76 8.04
N ASP A 142 -27.64 13.84 8.76
CA ASP A 142 -26.82 15.05 8.96
C ASP A 142 -25.52 15.05 8.11
N GLU A 143 -25.40 14.13 7.15
CA GLU A 143 -24.25 13.96 6.28
C GLU A 143 -24.56 14.32 4.82
N GLY A 144 -23.55 14.79 4.09
CA GLY A 144 -23.57 15.02 2.66
C GLY A 144 -22.88 13.90 1.89
N TYR A 145 -23.43 13.59 0.72
CA TYR A 145 -22.90 12.57 -0.19
C TYR A 145 -22.94 13.06 -1.63
N MET A 146 -21.91 12.82 -2.41
CA MET A 146 -21.98 13.01 -3.87
C MET A 146 -23.01 12.05 -4.44
N ASN A 147 -23.81 12.54 -5.38
CA ASN A 147 -24.84 11.72 -6.03
C ASN A 147 -24.23 10.85 -7.14
N PRO A 148 -24.10 9.52 -6.98
CA PRO A 148 -23.51 8.67 -8.00
C PRO A 148 -24.36 8.59 -9.28
N GLU A 149 -25.65 8.93 -9.22
CA GLU A 149 -26.55 8.94 -10.36
C GLU A 149 -26.36 10.17 -11.28
N MET A 150 -25.51 11.12 -10.86
CA MET A 150 -25.16 12.31 -11.63
C MET A 150 -23.81 12.12 -12.34
N PRO A 151 -23.75 12.20 -13.66
CA PRO A 151 -22.48 12.05 -14.41
C PRO A 151 -21.36 12.99 -13.96
N GLN A 152 -21.73 14.18 -13.47
CA GLN A 152 -20.80 15.19 -12.94
C GLN A 152 -20.06 14.72 -11.68
N THR A 153 -20.59 13.75 -10.93
CA THR A 153 -19.87 13.11 -9.81
C THR A 153 -18.60 12.43 -10.33
N GLY A 154 -18.71 11.68 -11.42
CA GLY A 154 -17.57 11.06 -12.07
C GLY A 154 -16.56 12.08 -12.61
N ASP A 155 -17.04 13.17 -13.23
CA ASP A 155 -16.17 14.23 -13.77
C ASP A 155 -15.40 14.93 -12.63
N TYR A 156 -16.08 15.23 -11.52
CA TYR A 156 -15.45 15.85 -10.36
C TYR A 156 -14.35 14.97 -9.74
N LEU A 157 -14.67 13.69 -9.45
CA LEU A 157 -13.73 12.75 -8.86
C LEU A 157 -12.57 12.42 -9.79
N ALA A 158 -12.82 12.31 -11.11
CA ALA A 158 -11.78 12.11 -12.11
C ALA A 158 -10.81 13.29 -12.16
N ASN A 159 -11.31 14.53 -12.15
CA ASN A 159 -10.49 15.74 -12.12
C ASN A 159 -9.67 15.84 -10.81
N PHE A 160 -10.26 15.47 -9.66
CA PHE A 160 -9.57 15.44 -8.39
C PHE A 160 -8.41 14.42 -8.39
N CYS A 161 -8.68 13.19 -8.85
CA CYS A 161 -7.65 12.16 -8.97
C CYS A 161 -6.56 12.55 -9.97
N ALA A 162 -6.92 13.19 -11.08
CA ALA A 162 -5.97 13.72 -12.06
C ALA A 162 -5.08 14.84 -11.47
N GLU A 163 -5.64 15.69 -10.60
CA GLU A 163 -4.85 16.70 -9.89
C GLU A 163 -3.77 16.05 -9.02
N VAL A 164 -4.14 15.07 -8.19
CA VAL A 164 -3.17 14.33 -7.36
C VAL A 164 -2.13 13.63 -8.23
N THR A 165 -2.56 12.92 -9.27
CA THR A 165 -1.67 12.22 -10.22
C THR A 165 -0.66 13.14 -10.87
N ARG A 166 -1.08 14.34 -11.26
CA ARG A 166 -0.21 15.33 -11.94
C ARG A 166 0.79 15.96 -10.99
N LYS A 167 0.35 16.30 -9.78
CA LYS A 167 1.16 17.04 -8.81
C LYS A 167 2.17 16.18 -8.06
N TYR A 168 1.87 14.90 -7.85
CA TYR A 168 2.61 14.05 -6.93
C TYR A 168 3.16 12.80 -7.58
N ASP A 169 4.28 12.33 -7.05
CA ASP A 169 4.90 11.05 -7.41
C ASP A 169 4.32 9.90 -6.54
N VAL A 170 2.99 9.80 -6.48
CA VAL A 170 2.34 8.67 -5.81
C VAL A 170 2.49 7.39 -6.63
N ASP A 171 2.56 6.25 -5.97
CA ASP A 171 2.60 4.93 -6.61
C ASP A 171 1.19 4.40 -6.91
N GLY A 172 0.18 4.93 -6.24
CA GLY A 172 -1.22 4.55 -6.45
C GLY A 172 -2.22 5.62 -6.05
N ILE A 173 -3.42 5.52 -6.64
CA ILE A 173 -4.65 6.19 -6.22
C ILE A 173 -5.56 5.11 -5.65
N HIS A 174 -5.93 5.25 -4.38
CA HIS A 174 -6.78 4.29 -3.66
C HIS A 174 -8.16 4.90 -3.38
N LEU A 175 -9.21 4.31 -3.98
CA LEU A 175 -10.58 4.81 -3.88
C LEU A 175 -11.32 4.11 -2.73
N ASP A 176 -11.71 4.87 -1.74
CA ASP A 176 -12.57 4.38 -0.67
C ASP A 176 -13.99 4.91 -0.84
N TYR A 177 -14.99 4.15 -0.36
CA TYR A 177 -16.40 4.48 -0.50
C TYR A 177 -16.84 4.72 -1.96
N ILE A 178 -16.17 4.10 -2.95
CA ILE A 178 -16.61 4.10 -4.35
C ILE A 178 -17.79 3.15 -4.54
N ARG A 179 -18.92 3.50 -3.95
CA ARG A 179 -20.13 2.71 -3.82
C ARG A 179 -21.28 3.55 -3.26
N TYR A 180 -22.49 3.03 -3.30
CA TYR A 180 -23.57 3.63 -2.51
C TYR A 180 -23.30 3.47 -1.02
N PRO A 181 -23.48 4.55 -0.22
CA PRO A 181 -23.39 4.45 1.24
C PRO A 181 -24.50 3.57 1.84
N GLU A 182 -24.25 3.02 3.00
CA GLU A 182 -25.14 2.12 3.72
C GLU A 182 -26.53 2.72 3.97
N THR A 183 -26.57 4.03 4.21
CA THR A 183 -27.79 4.79 4.52
C THR A 183 -28.55 5.24 3.28
N TRP A 184 -28.00 5.01 2.08
CA TRP A 184 -28.61 5.43 0.83
C TRP A 184 -29.72 4.49 0.40
N LYS A 185 -30.96 4.96 0.34
CA LYS A 185 -32.08 4.21 -0.24
C LYS A 185 -31.97 4.23 -1.76
N ILE A 186 -31.38 3.16 -2.32
CA ILE A 186 -31.22 3.00 -3.78
C ILE A 186 -32.59 2.79 -4.41
N LYS A 187 -32.98 3.70 -5.32
CA LYS A 187 -34.29 3.68 -6.00
C LYS A 187 -34.23 3.08 -7.40
N VAL A 188 -33.04 2.92 -7.94
CA VAL A 188 -32.77 2.32 -9.27
C VAL A 188 -32.54 0.81 -9.12
N THR A 189 -32.58 0.07 -10.24
CA THR A 189 -32.19 -1.35 -10.21
C THR A 189 -30.74 -1.52 -9.79
N ARG A 190 -30.39 -2.67 -9.19
CA ARG A 190 -28.99 -2.94 -8.80
C ARG A 190 -28.03 -2.91 -9.99
N GLN A 191 -28.47 -3.38 -11.14
CA GLN A 191 -27.70 -3.30 -12.38
C GLN A 191 -27.41 -1.86 -12.78
N GLN A 192 -28.42 -0.99 -12.72
CA GLN A 192 -28.28 0.42 -13.04
C GLN A 192 -27.41 1.16 -12.03
N GLY A 193 -27.54 0.82 -10.73
CA GLY A 193 -26.68 1.34 -9.68
C GLY A 193 -25.21 0.96 -9.88
N ARG A 194 -24.93 -0.29 -10.25
CA ARG A 194 -23.57 -0.73 -10.61
C ARG A 194 -23.02 0.02 -11.83
N GLN A 195 -23.86 0.26 -12.83
CA GLN A 195 -23.44 1.02 -14.00
C GLN A 195 -23.00 2.45 -13.62
N TYR A 196 -23.77 3.16 -12.79
CA TYR A 196 -23.40 4.50 -12.34
C TYR A 196 -22.06 4.53 -11.60
N ILE A 197 -21.83 3.58 -10.71
CA ILE A 197 -20.54 3.49 -9.99
C ILE A 197 -19.41 3.11 -10.96
N THR A 198 -19.63 2.18 -11.87
CA THR A 198 -18.65 1.78 -12.89
C THR A 198 -18.30 2.93 -13.84
N ASP A 199 -19.27 3.76 -14.22
CA ASP A 199 -19.04 4.96 -15.04
C ASP A 199 -18.10 5.95 -14.31
N ILE A 200 -18.29 6.16 -13.01
CA ILE A 200 -17.38 6.97 -12.18
C ILE A 200 -15.96 6.38 -12.21
N VAL A 201 -15.84 5.07 -11.92
CA VAL A 201 -14.55 4.37 -11.94
C VAL A 201 -13.87 4.48 -13.32
N THR A 202 -14.62 4.32 -14.39
CA THR A 202 -14.11 4.43 -15.76
C THR A 202 -13.54 5.82 -16.05
N LYS A 203 -14.24 6.88 -15.62
CA LYS A 203 -13.76 8.26 -15.77
C LYS A 203 -12.48 8.49 -14.98
N ILE A 204 -12.41 8.00 -13.73
CA ILE A 204 -11.20 8.10 -12.87
C ILE A 204 -10.05 7.33 -13.52
N ASN A 205 -10.27 6.07 -13.94
CA ASN A 205 -9.26 5.25 -14.60
C ASN A 205 -8.66 5.98 -15.80
N ARG A 206 -9.51 6.46 -16.71
CA ARG A 206 -9.08 7.21 -17.91
C ARG A 206 -8.25 8.43 -17.53
N ALA A 207 -8.69 9.22 -16.54
CA ALA A 207 -8.01 10.44 -16.12
C ALA A 207 -6.63 10.17 -15.49
N VAL A 208 -6.51 9.12 -14.66
CA VAL A 208 -5.24 8.73 -14.04
C VAL A 208 -4.29 8.10 -15.04
N LYS A 209 -4.78 7.09 -15.79
CA LYS A 209 -3.94 6.30 -16.71
C LYS A 209 -3.46 7.10 -17.93
N SER A 210 -4.19 8.11 -18.38
CA SER A 210 -3.72 9.01 -19.45
C SER A 210 -2.56 9.92 -19.03
N LEU A 211 -2.39 10.17 -17.73
CA LEU A 211 -1.32 10.99 -17.19
C LEU A 211 -0.09 10.15 -16.82
N LYS A 212 -0.30 9.10 -16.02
CA LYS A 212 0.74 8.21 -15.52
C LYS A 212 0.22 6.77 -15.53
N PRO A 213 0.39 6.02 -16.62
CA PRO A 213 -0.21 4.69 -16.77
C PRO A 213 0.31 3.65 -15.78
N TRP A 214 1.48 3.88 -15.18
CA TRP A 214 2.08 3.02 -14.15
C TRP A 214 1.49 3.20 -12.74
N ILE A 215 0.76 4.29 -12.46
CA ILE A 215 0.10 4.48 -11.16
C ILE A 215 -0.98 3.41 -10.99
N LYS A 216 -0.92 2.68 -9.88
CA LYS A 216 -1.91 1.67 -9.53
C LYS A 216 -3.22 2.32 -9.14
N LEU A 217 -4.31 2.01 -9.84
CA LEU A 217 -5.66 2.39 -9.40
C LEU A 217 -6.24 1.23 -8.59
N SER A 218 -6.68 1.53 -7.38
CA SER A 218 -7.18 0.53 -6.44
C SER A 218 -8.41 1.01 -5.68
N CYS A 219 -9.12 0.09 -5.02
CA CYS A 219 -10.18 0.47 -4.08
C CYS A 219 -10.28 -0.49 -2.89
N SER A 220 -11.00 -0.06 -1.84
CA SER A 220 -11.40 -0.84 -0.68
C SER A 220 -12.87 -1.28 -0.79
N PRO A 221 -13.16 -2.42 -1.47
CA PRO A 221 -14.54 -2.91 -1.53
C PRO A 221 -15.00 -3.51 -0.20
N ILE A 222 -16.32 -3.69 -0.07
CA ILE A 222 -16.89 -4.49 1.00
C ILE A 222 -16.26 -5.88 0.95
N GLY A 223 -15.92 -6.44 2.12
CA GLY A 223 -15.10 -7.64 2.23
C GLY A 223 -15.68 -8.92 1.61
N LYS A 224 -17.00 -8.99 1.38
CA LYS A 224 -17.66 -10.01 0.58
C LYS A 224 -18.06 -9.39 -0.75
N TYR A 225 -17.68 -10.02 -1.86
CA TYR A 225 -18.13 -9.53 -3.17
C TYR A 225 -19.62 -9.77 -3.37
N ASP A 226 -20.03 -11.04 -3.22
CA ASP A 226 -21.44 -11.46 -3.29
C ASP A 226 -21.65 -12.70 -2.40
N ASP A 227 -22.86 -13.25 -2.38
CA ASP A 227 -23.14 -14.54 -1.77
C ASP A 227 -22.50 -15.65 -2.61
N LEU A 228 -21.99 -16.70 -1.94
CA LEU A 228 -21.29 -17.79 -2.59
C LEU A 228 -22.26 -18.97 -2.82
N SER A 229 -22.27 -19.51 -4.05
CA SER A 229 -23.07 -20.70 -4.39
C SER A 229 -22.61 -21.98 -3.67
N ARG A 230 -21.29 -22.07 -3.41
CA ARG A 230 -20.65 -23.24 -2.75
C ARG A 230 -20.60 -23.15 -1.22
N TYR A 231 -21.03 -22.05 -0.65
CA TYR A 231 -21.02 -21.82 0.78
C TYR A 231 -22.23 -20.98 1.19
N ARG A 232 -22.99 -21.44 2.20
CA ARG A 232 -24.16 -20.71 2.68
C ARG A 232 -23.73 -19.37 3.28
N SER A 233 -24.08 -18.31 2.59
CA SER A 233 -23.78 -16.95 2.99
C SER A 233 -25.00 -16.05 2.74
N SER A 234 -25.06 -14.96 3.45
CA SER A 234 -26.11 -13.94 3.27
C SER A 234 -25.65 -12.61 3.84
N GLY A 235 -26.30 -11.55 3.43
CA GLY A 235 -26.16 -10.24 4.04
C GLY A 235 -25.31 -9.27 3.27
N TRP A 236 -24.52 -8.51 3.99
CA TRP A 236 -23.80 -7.37 3.48
C TRP A 236 -22.70 -7.74 2.49
N ASN A 237 -22.84 -7.29 1.23
CA ASN A 237 -21.87 -7.56 0.16
C ASN A 237 -21.69 -6.33 -0.76
N ALA A 238 -20.64 -6.36 -1.58
CA ALA A 238 -20.28 -5.29 -2.49
C ALA A 238 -21.25 -5.18 -3.68
N ASN A 239 -21.49 -6.29 -4.36
CA ASN A 239 -22.16 -6.33 -5.65
C ASN A 239 -23.65 -5.96 -5.56
N THR A 240 -24.41 -6.65 -4.69
CA THR A 240 -25.87 -6.50 -4.62
C THR A 240 -26.32 -5.46 -3.60
N THR A 241 -25.60 -5.28 -2.49
CA THR A 241 -26.03 -4.36 -1.43
C THR A 241 -25.69 -2.90 -1.74
N VAL A 242 -24.45 -2.63 -2.20
CA VAL A 242 -23.94 -1.26 -2.41
C VAL A 242 -23.55 -0.97 -3.85
N CYS A 243 -23.89 -1.84 -4.78
CA CYS A 243 -23.65 -1.66 -6.22
C CYS A 243 -22.17 -1.46 -6.59
N GLN A 244 -21.26 -2.19 -5.92
CA GLN A 244 -19.82 -2.10 -6.09
C GLN A 244 -19.30 -3.35 -6.83
N ASP A 245 -19.20 -3.30 -8.16
CA ASP A 245 -18.76 -4.42 -8.99
C ASP A 245 -17.23 -4.56 -9.04
N ALA A 246 -16.61 -4.71 -7.87
CA ALA A 246 -15.17 -4.67 -7.74
C ALA A 246 -14.44 -5.81 -8.49
N GLN A 247 -14.97 -7.03 -8.51
CA GLN A 247 -14.41 -8.12 -9.31
C GLN A 247 -14.54 -7.84 -10.81
N GLY A 248 -15.67 -7.27 -11.25
CA GLY A 248 -15.85 -6.81 -12.64
C GLY A 248 -14.82 -5.77 -13.02
N TRP A 249 -14.48 -4.82 -12.14
CA TRP A 249 -13.45 -3.81 -12.43
C TRP A 249 -12.04 -4.40 -12.58
N LEU A 250 -11.69 -5.47 -11.85
CA LEU A 250 -10.43 -6.19 -12.11
C LEU A 250 -10.46 -6.89 -13.46
N ARG A 251 -11.54 -7.64 -13.75
CA ARG A 251 -11.72 -8.36 -15.02
C ARG A 251 -11.58 -7.41 -16.23
N ASP A 252 -12.24 -6.26 -16.15
CA ASP A 252 -12.34 -5.30 -17.25
C ASP A 252 -11.15 -4.31 -17.31
N GLY A 253 -10.18 -4.45 -16.41
CA GLY A 253 -8.96 -3.63 -16.40
C GLY A 253 -9.14 -2.22 -15.87
N LEU A 254 -10.22 -1.95 -15.17
CA LEU A 254 -10.48 -0.64 -14.58
C LEU A 254 -9.75 -0.43 -13.25
N MET A 255 -9.37 -1.53 -12.56
CA MET A 255 -8.57 -1.50 -11.34
C MET A 255 -7.34 -2.39 -11.48
N ASP A 256 -6.23 -1.99 -10.87
CA ASP A 256 -4.98 -2.76 -10.80
C ASP A 256 -4.89 -3.56 -9.49
N ALA A 257 -5.54 -3.08 -8.45
CA ALA A 257 -5.51 -3.73 -7.14
C ALA A 257 -6.82 -3.56 -6.37
N LEU A 258 -7.13 -4.53 -5.50
CA LEU A 258 -8.21 -4.42 -4.53
C LEU A 258 -7.69 -4.70 -3.12
N PHE A 259 -8.26 -3.98 -2.15
CA PHE A 259 -8.04 -4.13 -0.73
C PHE A 259 -9.37 -4.39 -0.02
N PRO A 260 -10.00 -5.58 -0.19
CA PRO A 260 -11.32 -5.86 0.34
C PRO A 260 -11.34 -5.74 1.87
N MET A 261 -12.30 -5.01 2.44
CA MET A 261 -12.45 -4.78 3.88
C MET A 261 -13.00 -6.03 4.58
N MET A 262 -12.17 -7.07 4.73
CA MET A 262 -12.55 -8.37 5.26
C MET A 262 -12.52 -8.40 6.79
N TYR A 263 -13.30 -7.55 7.44
CA TYR A 263 -13.36 -7.41 8.89
C TYR A 263 -14.25 -8.45 9.54
N PHE A 264 -13.95 -9.73 9.29
CA PHE A 264 -14.71 -10.89 9.70
C PHE A 264 -13.79 -11.96 10.26
N GLN A 265 -14.37 -13.03 10.82
CA GLN A 265 -13.63 -14.21 11.32
C GLN A 265 -14.17 -15.49 10.69
N GLY A 266 -13.32 -16.52 10.63
CA GLY A 266 -13.70 -17.90 10.33
C GLY A 266 -14.44 -18.03 9.00
N ASN A 267 -15.63 -18.60 9.06
CA ASN A 267 -16.45 -18.86 7.87
C ASN A 267 -16.94 -17.60 7.12
N ASN A 268 -16.87 -16.44 7.72
CA ASN A 268 -17.14 -15.17 7.05
C ASN A 268 -15.88 -14.56 6.41
N PHE A 269 -14.69 -15.13 6.68
CA PHE A 269 -13.41 -14.69 6.14
C PHE A 269 -12.89 -15.66 5.07
N TYR A 270 -12.57 -16.90 5.43
CA TYR A 270 -11.80 -17.81 4.57
C TYR A 270 -12.45 -18.13 3.22
N PRO A 271 -13.75 -18.49 3.14
CA PRO A 271 -14.37 -18.75 1.84
C PRO A 271 -14.35 -17.55 0.90
N PHE A 272 -14.48 -16.34 1.46
CA PHE A 272 -14.47 -15.10 0.69
C PHE A 272 -13.06 -14.66 0.30
N ALA A 273 -12.05 -14.98 1.11
CA ALA A 273 -10.65 -14.79 0.72
C ALA A 273 -10.30 -15.65 -0.51
N ILE A 274 -10.78 -16.89 -0.55
CA ILE A 274 -10.63 -17.77 -1.70
C ILE A 274 -11.38 -17.20 -2.92
N ASP A 275 -12.61 -16.70 -2.75
CA ASP A 275 -13.36 -16.07 -3.82
C ASP A 275 -12.65 -14.84 -4.40
N TRP A 276 -12.07 -13.99 -3.57
CA TRP A 276 -11.24 -12.87 -4.03
C TRP A 276 -9.99 -13.32 -4.79
N HIS A 277 -9.35 -14.41 -4.37
CA HIS A 277 -8.21 -14.99 -5.07
C HIS A 277 -8.60 -15.52 -6.45
N GLU A 278 -9.65 -16.31 -6.53
CA GLU A 278 -10.15 -16.92 -7.77
C GLU A 278 -10.58 -15.88 -8.81
N HIS A 279 -11.08 -14.72 -8.36
CA HIS A 279 -11.54 -13.62 -9.21
C HIS A 279 -10.58 -12.44 -9.21
N SER A 280 -9.28 -12.68 -9.00
CA SER A 280 -8.25 -11.65 -9.08
C SER A 280 -7.88 -11.28 -10.52
N TYR A 281 -8.14 -12.16 -11.48
CA TYR A 281 -7.82 -11.98 -12.90
C TYR A 281 -6.34 -11.60 -13.14
N GLY A 282 -5.43 -12.19 -12.34
CA GLY A 282 -4.00 -11.93 -12.38
C GLY A 282 -3.58 -10.55 -11.86
N ARG A 283 -4.48 -9.82 -11.19
CA ARG A 283 -4.23 -8.53 -10.58
C ARG A 283 -3.98 -8.66 -9.08
N ILE A 284 -3.60 -7.57 -8.45
CA ILE A 284 -3.25 -7.54 -7.03
C ILE A 284 -4.52 -7.59 -6.17
N VAL A 285 -4.55 -8.49 -5.20
CA VAL A 285 -5.56 -8.50 -4.13
C VAL A 285 -4.85 -8.64 -2.78
N ALA A 286 -5.14 -7.71 -1.86
CA ALA A 286 -4.56 -7.69 -0.52
C ALA A 286 -5.66 -7.39 0.52
N PRO A 287 -6.38 -8.42 1.00
CA PRO A 287 -7.47 -8.28 1.95
C PRO A 287 -7.11 -7.48 3.19
N GLY A 288 -8.06 -6.65 3.64
CA GLY A 288 -7.95 -5.85 4.85
C GLY A 288 -8.23 -6.67 6.10
N LEU A 289 -7.33 -6.62 7.07
CA LEU A 289 -7.39 -7.28 8.36
C LEU A 289 -7.80 -6.30 9.44
N ALA A 290 -8.76 -6.68 10.27
CA ALA A 290 -9.36 -5.83 11.28
C ALA A 290 -8.55 -5.80 12.58
N VAL A 291 -7.32 -5.32 12.54
CA VAL A 291 -6.47 -5.27 13.77
C VAL A 291 -7.08 -4.40 14.88
N TYR A 292 -7.93 -3.43 14.52
CA TYR A 292 -8.65 -2.63 15.51
C TYR A 292 -9.64 -3.44 16.34
N MET A 293 -10.21 -4.53 15.79
CA MET A 293 -11.12 -5.43 16.50
C MET A 293 -10.46 -6.18 17.66
N MET A 294 -9.12 -6.26 17.69
CA MET A 294 -8.39 -6.84 18.83
C MET A 294 -8.40 -5.94 20.07
N HIS A 295 -8.67 -4.63 19.88
CA HIS A 295 -8.68 -3.70 21.00
C HIS A 295 -9.83 -4.02 21.98
N PRO A 296 -9.61 -3.96 23.32
CA PRO A 296 -10.64 -4.30 24.33
C PRO A 296 -11.94 -3.48 24.26
N ARG A 297 -11.86 -2.24 23.73
CA ARG A 297 -13.03 -1.37 23.54
C ARG A 297 -13.84 -1.70 22.28
N GLU A 298 -13.33 -2.59 21.42
CA GLU A 298 -13.97 -3.09 20.21
C GLU A 298 -14.53 -4.51 20.45
N LYS A 299 -14.13 -5.48 19.65
CA LYS A 299 -14.58 -6.88 19.78
C LYS A 299 -13.64 -7.75 20.62
N ASN A 300 -12.52 -7.20 21.04
CA ASN A 300 -11.49 -7.89 21.84
C ASN A 300 -11.01 -9.22 21.22
N TRP A 301 -10.91 -9.29 19.89
CA TRP A 301 -10.43 -10.49 19.19
C TRP A 301 -9.05 -10.89 19.69
N ASP A 302 -8.79 -12.20 19.70
CA ASP A 302 -7.47 -12.73 20.02
C ASP A 302 -6.49 -12.54 18.87
N LEU A 303 -5.20 -12.48 19.20
CA LEU A 303 -4.12 -12.30 18.22
C LEU A 303 -4.14 -13.41 17.16
N ASP A 304 -4.43 -14.65 17.56
CA ASP A 304 -4.43 -15.81 16.66
C ASP A 304 -5.45 -15.73 15.51
N VAL A 305 -6.50 -14.93 15.66
CA VAL A 305 -7.43 -14.65 14.56
C VAL A 305 -6.67 -14.00 13.39
N ILE A 306 -6.01 -12.87 13.65
CA ILE A 306 -5.30 -12.10 12.63
C ILE A 306 -4.07 -12.87 12.10
N THR A 307 -3.32 -13.52 12.98
CA THR A 307 -2.11 -14.26 12.56
C THR A 307 -2.45 -15.47 11.68
N ARG A 308 -3.57 -16.13 11.94
CA ARG A 308 -4.09 -17.21 11.10
C ARG A 308 -4.59 -16.70 9.75
N GLU A 309 -5.29 -15.56 9.73
CA GLU A 309 -5.72 -14.89 8.50
C GLU A 309 -4.50 -14.51 7.64
N MET A 310 -3.47 -13.90 8.21
CA MET A 310 -2.21 -13.58 7.52
C MET A 310 -1.58 -14.84 6.91
N SER A 311 -1.51 -15.92 7.68
CA SER A 311 -0.90 -17.17 7.24
C SER A 311 -1.67 -17.80 6.06
N VAL A 312 -2.99 -17.81 6.12
CA VAL A 312 -3.84 -18.35 5.03
C VAL A 312 -3.73 -17.49 3.79
N LEU A 313 -3.80 -16.14 3.92
CA LEU A 313 -3.66 -15.25 2.77
C LEU A 313 -2.32 -15.46 2.05
N ARG A 314 -1.20 -15.56 2.79
CA ARG A 314 0.12 -15.87 2.20
C ARG A 314 0.14 -17.23 1.51
N GLN A 315 -0.46 -18.26 2.09
CA GLN A 315 -0.53 -19.60 1.48
C GLN A 315 -1.29 -19.64 0.17
N ILE A 316 -2.33 -18.83 0.02
CA ILE A 316 -3.11 -18.74 -1.23
C ILE A 316 -2.58 -17.66 -2.18
N GLY A 317 -1.42 -17.07 -1.91
CA GLY A 317 -0.76 -16.10 -2.80
C GLY A 317 -1.34 -14.69 -2.76
N LEU A 318 -2.09 -14.33 -1.73
CA LEU A 318 -2.59 -12.98 -1.49
C LEU A 318 -1.69 -12.21 -0.53
N GLY A 319 -1.66 -10.87 -0.70
CA GLY A 319 -1.12 -9.97 0.31
C GLY A 319 -2.10 -9.71 1.45
N CYS A 320 -1.76 -8.78 2.34
CA CYS A 320 -2.67 -8.31 3.37
C CYS A 320 -2.50 -6.81 3.64
N THR A 321 -3.53 -6.19 4.22
CA THR A 321 -3.55 -4.79 4.57
C THR A 321 -4.13 -4.59 5.96
N PHE A 322 -3.43 -3.88 6.84
CA PHE A 322 -3.88 -3.69 8.22
C PHE A 322 -4.78 -2.45 8.36
N PHE A 323 -5.95 -2.60 8.90
CA PHE A 323 -6.83 -1.50 9.28
C PHE A 323 -6.91 -1.43 10.81
N ARG A 324 -6.30 -0.43 11.44
CA ARG A 324 -5.54 0.69 10.85
C ARG A 324 -4.19 0.87 11.56
N SER A 325 -3.37 1.78 11.06
CA SER A 325 -1.99 2.02 11.48
C SER A 325 -1.81 2.13 13.00
N LYS A 326 -2.63 2.89 13.71
CA LYS A 326 -2.51 3.09 15.15
C LYS A 326 -2.52 1.77 15.94
N PHE A 327 -3.48 0.89 15.70
CA PHE A 327 -3.58 -0.38 16.45
C PHE A 327 -2.42 -1.33 16.14
N PHE A 328 -1.86 -1.18 14.95
CA PHE A 328 -0.68 -1.91 14.52
C PHE A 328 0.59 -1.39 15.21
N THR A 329 0.86 -0.07 15.14
CA THR A 329 2.04 0.55 15.75
C THR A 329 2.00 0.58 17.28
N ASP A 330 0.81 0.61 17.89
CA ASP A 330 0.61 0.44 19.34
C ASP A 330 0.86 -1.00 19.80
N ASN A 331 1.19 -1.90 18.90
CA ASN A 331 1.42 -3.32 19.17
C ASN A 331 0.25 -3.99 19.91
N THR A 332 -0.98 -3.69 19.51
CA THR A 332 -2.19 -4.21 20.15
C THR A 332 -2.14 -5.74 20.19
N LYS A 333 -2.14 -6.32 21.40
CA LYS A 333 -1.98 -7.77 21.67
C LYS A 333 -0.76 -8.43 21.00
N GLY A 334 0.30 -7.67 20.66
CA GLY A 334 1.52 -8.23 20.08
C GLY A 334 1.51 -8.36 18.55
N ILE A 335 0.56 -7.74 17.84
CA ILE A 335 0.46 -7.83 16.37
C ILE A 335 1.67 -7.26 15.64
N TYR A 336 2.26 -6.19 16.18
CA TYR A 336 3.46 -5.58 15.58
C TYR A 336 4.65 -6.54 15.66
N ASP A 337 4.91 -7.11 16.85
CA ASP A 337 6.01 -8.04 17.04
C ASP A 337 5.85 -9.29 16.19
N PHE A 338 4.63 -9.87 16.18
CA PHE A 338 4.34 -11.00 15.30
C PHE A 338 4.59 -10.66 13.83
N THR A 339 4.09 -9.52 13.33
CA THR A 339 4.23 -9.14 11.94
C THR A 339 5.68 -8.89 11.55
N ARG A 340 6.47 -8.26 12.42
CA ARG A 340 7.91 -8.08 12.22
C ARG A 340 8.63 -9.41 11.99
N ASP A 341 8.32 -10.41 12.80
CA ASP A 341 8.93 -11.73 12.71
C ASP A 341 8.38 -12.53 11.52
N PHE A 342 7.10 -12.41 11.22
CA PHE A 342 6.45 -13.03 10.07
C PHE A 342 6.93 -12.47 8.73
N ASN A 343 7.27 -11.19 8.69
CA ASN A 343 7.77 -10.45 7.53
C ASN A 343 9.28 -10.19 7.58
N ILE A 344 10.04 -11.01 8.31
CA ILE A 344 11.48 -10.80 8.53
C ILE A 344 12.28 -10.71 7.23
N VAL A 345 11.80 -11.38 6.18
CA VAL A 345 12.35 -11.31 4.82
C VAL A 345 11.56 -10.27 4.04
N PRO A 346 12.23 -9.32 3.36
CA PRO A 346 11.53 -8.32 2.55
C PRO A 346 10.81 -8.95 1.37
N ALA A 347 9.78 -8.25 0.87
CA ALA A 347 9.07 -8.65 -0.33
C ALA A 347 8.92 -7.46 -1.28
N LEU A 348 9.01 -7.73 -2.59
CA LEU A 348 8.66 -6.80 -3.64
C LEU A 348 7.13 -6.76 -3.80
N ILE A 349 6.62 -5.65 -4.29
CA ILE A 349 5.22 -5.56 -4.71
C ILE A 349 5.07 -6.30 -6.04
N PRO A 350 3.99 -7.07 -6.25
CA PRO A 350 3.78 -7.79 -7.49
C PRO A 350 3.83 -6.87 -8.72
N PRO A 351 4.54 -7.25 -9.80
CA PRO A 351 4.61 -6.46 -11.02
C PRO A 351 3.27 -6.44 -11.76
N MET A 352 3.02 -5.35 -12.48
CA MET A 352 1.80 -5.14 -13.29
C MET A 352 1.91 -5.87 -14.64
N THR A 353 2.00 -7.20 -14.62
CA THR A 353 2.23 -8.05 -15.81
C THR A 353 1.13 -7.92 -16.86
N TRP A 354 -0.09 -7.61 -16.45
CA TRP A 354 -1.24 -7.38 -17.34
C TRP A 354 -1.12 -6.18 -18.27
N THR A 355 -0.14 -5.29 -18.02
CA THR A 355 0.08 -4.11 -18.88
C THR A 355 0.91 -4.43 -20.12
N GLY A 356 1.53 -5.61 -20.21
CA GLY A 356 2.40 -6.02 -21.30
C GLY A 356 3.70 -5.22 -21.41
N LYS A 357 4.05 -4.42 -20.40
CA LYS A 357 5.28 -3.62 -20.40
C LYS A 357 6.51 -4.49 -20.21
N GLN A 358 7.57 -4.13 -20.93
CA GLN A 358 8.84 -4.86 -20.86
C GLN A 358 9.64 -4.47 -19.62
N ALA A 359 10.45 -5.41 -19.14
CA ALA A 359 11.45 -5.12 -18.13
C ALA A 359 12.55 -4.20 -18.70
N PRO A 360 13.20 -3.37 -17.87
CA PRO A 360 14.33 -2.56 -18.32
C PRO A 360 15.53 -3.43 -18.70
N SER A 361 16.54 -2.82 -19.32
CA SER A 361 17.83 -3.51 -19.52
C SER A 361 18.45 -3.88 -18.17
N ALA A 362 19.37 -4.83 -18.16
CA ALA A 362 20.23 -5.04 -17.01
C ALA A 362 21.05 -3.77 -16.73
N VAL A 363 21.48 -3.58 -15.48
CA VAL A 363 22.41 -2.51 -15.10
C VAL A 363 23.74 -2.68 -15.81
N ALA A 364 24.50 -1.59 -16.01
CA ALA A 364 25.81 -1.64 -16.58
C ALA A 364 26.91 -1.35 -15.56
N GLN A 365 28.14 -1.81 -15.84
CA GLN A 365 29.34 -1.51 -15.06
C GLN A 365 29.19 -1.70 -13.54
N LEU A 366 28.66 -2.84 -13.12
CA LEU A 366 28.60 -3.19 -11.70
C LEU A 366 30.02 -3.29 -11.13
N LYS A 367 30.30 -2.50 -10.11
CA LYS A 367 31.60 -2.45 -9.44
C LYS A 367 31.41 -2.68 -7.95
N ILE A 368 32.39 -3.34 -7.34
CA ILE A 368 32.47 -3.53 -5.90
C ILE A 368 33.80 -2.99 -5.38
N LYS A 369 33.75 -2.17 -4.34
CA LYS A 369 34.91 -1.73 -3.56
C LYS A 369 34.79 -2.30 -2.15
N ARG A 370 35.59 -3.29 -1.85
CA ARG A 370 35.59 -3.98 -0.56
C ARG A 370 36.38 -3.21 0.49
N SER A 371 35.93 -3.26 1.73
CA SER A 371 36.65 -2.81 2.90
C SER A 371 36.60 -3.86 4.01
N MET A 372 37.24 -3.63 5.14
CA MET A 372 37.24 -4.57 6.27
C MET A 372 35.86 -4.73 6.92
N THR A 373 34.96 -3.76 6.81
CA THR A 373 33.69 -3.74 7.54
C THR A 373 32.45 -3.67 6.63
N ALA A 374 32.64 -3.22 5.37
CA ALA A 374 31.56 -3.00 4.45
C ALA A 374 32.03 -3.06 3.00
N ASP A 375 31.13 -3.44 2.10
CA ASP A 375 31.31 -3.38 0.66
C ASP A 375 30.53 -2.18 0.11
N ASN A 376 31.16 -1.38 -0.75
CA ASN A 376 30.48 -0.35 -1.53
C ASN A 376 30.24 -0.90 -2.94
N ILE A 377 28.96 -0.99 -3.32
CA ILE A 377 28.53 -1.52 -4.61
C ILE A 377 27.99 -0.33 -5.40
N SER A 378 28.41 -0.21 -6.67
CA SER A 378 27.96 0.85 -7.55
C SER A 378 27.74 0.31 -8.97
N TRP A 379 26.81 0.91 -9.69
CA TRP A 379 26.44 0.52 -11.05
C TRP A 379 26.07 1.75 -11.88
N GLN A 380 26.00 1.55 -13.20
CA GLN A 380 25.47 2.56 -14.10
C GLN A 380 23.99 2.29 -14.38
N LYS A 381 23.29 3.38 -14.70
CA LYS A 381 21.86 3.39 -14.99
C LYS A 381 21.52 2.42 -16.13
N ALA A 382 20.47 1.62 -15.94
CA ALA A 382 19.86 0.81 -16.97
C ALA A 382 19.01 1.66 -17.95
N VAL A 383 18.65 1.06 -19.09
CA VAL A 383 17.72 1.67 -20.06
C VAL A 383 16.32 1.21 -19.74
N ASP A 384 15.41 2.14 -19.59
CA ASP A 384 13.97 1.86 -19.48
C ASP A 384 13.34 1.76 -20.87
N TYR A 385 12.60 0.69 -21.11
CA TYR A 385 11.83 0.50 -22.34
C TYR A 385 10.34 0.78 -22.15
N SER A 386 9.95 1.20 -20.95
CA SER A 386 8.58 1.62 -20.64
C SER A 386 8.45 3.14 -20.69
N ASP A 387 7.24 3.61 -20.44
CA ASP A 387 6.89 5.03 -20.35
C ASP A 387 6.95 5.55 -18.89
N GLY A 388 7.67 4.84 -18.00
CA GLY A 388 7.88 5.24 -16.62
C GLY A 388 8.86 6.43 -16.51
N ASP A 389 8.71 7.24 -15.44
CA ASP A 389 9.52 8.44 -15.23
C ASP A 389 10.97 8.12 -14.89
N TYR A 390 11.22 7.02 -14.17
CA TYR A 390 12.54 6.63 -13.67
C TYR A 390 12.58 5.16 -13.31
N LEU A 391 13.81 4.64 -13.17
CA LEU A 391 14.07 3.28 -12.71
C LEU A 391 14.36 3.25 -11.21
N LEU A 392 14.01 2.12 -10.62
CA LEU A 392 14.35 1.70 -9.27
C LEU A 392 15.31 0.53 -9.34
N TYR A 393 16.04 0.26 -8.27
CA TYR A 393 17.04 -0.83 -8.22
C TYR A 393 16.81 -1.68 -6.98
N ASN A 394 16.92 -3.00 -7.18
CA ASN A 394 16.94 -3.97 -6.09
C ASN A 394 18.33 -4.57 -5.99
N VAL A 395 18.80 -4.80 -4.78
CA VAL A 395 20.11 -5.39 -4.52
C VAL A 395 19.94 -6.68 -3.73
N TYR A 396 20.62 -7.72 -4.21
CA TYR A 396 20.62 -9.04 -3.62
C TYR A 396 22.03 -9.39 -3.16
N ALA A 397 22.15 -10.15 -2.07
CA ALA A 397 23.42 -10.63 -1.56
C ALA A 397 23.32 -12.10 -1.14
N SER A 398 24.37 -12.89 -1.43
CA SER A 398 24.49 -14.30 -1.04
C SER A 398 25.95 -14.64 -0.73
N GLU A 399 26.17 -15.64 0.07
CA GLU A 399 27.53 -16.23 0.28
C GLU A 399 27.95 -17.17 -0.86
N SER A 400 27.04 -17.51 -1.77
CA SER A 400 27.25 -18.37 -2.91
C SER A 400 26.91 -17.72 -4.26
N LEU A 401 27.49 -18.20 -5.34
CA LEU A 401 27.19 -17.87 -6.72
C LEU A 401 26.52 -19.08 -7.42
N PRO A 402 25.59 -18.82 -8.35
CA PRO A 402 25.02 -17.51 -8.68
C PRO A 402 24.14 -16.98 -7.53
N VAL A 403 23.98 -15.66 -7.45
CA VAL A 403 23.07 -15.03 -6.49
C VAL A 403 21.64 -15.24 -6.96
N ASP A 404 20.90 -16.13 -6.29
CA ASP A 404 19.51 -16.41 -6.66
C ASP A 404 18.61 -15.22 -6.28
N ILE A 405 18.19 -14.45 -7.28
CA ILE A 405 17.26 -13.32 -7.10
C ILE A 405 15.81 -13.75 -6.85
N ASN A 406 15.48 -15.05 -7.00
CA ASN A 406 14.15 -15.57 -6.67
C ASN A 406 14.04 -15.98 -5.20
N ASN A 407 15.17 -16.20 -4.54
CA ASN A 407 15.19 -16.37 -3.09
C ASN A 407 15.07 -14.99 -2.39
N PRO A 408 13.93 -14.68 -1.74
CA PRO A 408 13.73 -13.39 -1.10
C PRO A 408 14.69 -13.14 0.07
N GLU A 409 15.30 -14.18 0.66
CA GLU A 409 16.30 -14.01 1.74
C GLU A 409 17.57 -13.30 1.24
N ASN A 410 17.83 -13.34 -0.06
CA ASN A 410 18.95 -12.64 -0.69
C ASN A 410 18.67 -11.14 -0.91
N LEU A 411 17.40 -10.70 -0.86
CA LEU A 411 17.02 -9.32 -1.13
C LEU A 411 17.41 -8.41 0.05
N ILE A 412 18.40 -7.53 -0.17
CA ILE A 412 18.97 -6.67 0.88
C ILE A 412 18.65 -5.19 0.73
N ALA A 413 18.25 -4.75 -0.46
CA ALA A 413 17.76 -3.39 -0.68
C ALA A 413 16.65 -3.39 -1.74
N VAL A 414 15.61 -2.61 -1.50
CA VAL A 414 14.38 -2.59 -2.27
C VAL A 414 14.14 -1.18 -2.81
N ARG A 415 13.81 -1.07 -4.10
CA ARG A 415 13.31 0.17 -4.72
C ARG A 415 14.21 1.38 -4.51
N GLN A 416 15.55 1.18 -4.57
CA GLN A 416 16.50 2.29 -4.45
C GLN A 416 16.49 3.17 -5.70
N ARG A 417 16.67 4.47 -5.53
CA ARG A 417 16.93 5.44 -6.62
C ARG A 417 18.41 5.67 -6.87
N GLU A 418 19.23 5.54 -5.83
CA GLU A 418 20.67 5.71 -5.88
C GLU A 418 21.32 4.59 -6.69
N LEU A 419 22.40 4.95 -7.36
CA LEU A 419 23.21 4.03 -8.18
C LEU A 419 24.36 3.38 -7.37
N SER A 420 24.28 3.41 -6.06
CA SER A 420 25.24 2.79 -5.17
C SER A 420 24.64 2.49 -3.80
N ILE A 421 25.24 1.51 -3.12
CA ILE A 421 24.87 1.15 -1.74
C ILE A 421 26.13 0.71 -0.99
N THR A 422 26.16 1.00 0.30
CA THR A 422 27.15 0.46 1.23
C THR A 422 26.52 -0.64 2.08
N VAL A 423 27.04 -1.85 1.97
CA VAL A 423 26.53 -3.05 2.66
C VAL A 423 27.53 -3.50 3.72
N PRO A 424 27.21 -3.39 5.02
CA PRO A 424 28.03 -3.95 6.08
C PRO A 424 28.02 -5.49 6.01
N HIS A 425 29.19 -6.13 5.91
CA HIS A 425 29.27 -7.59 5.75
C HIS A 425 29.73 -8.34 7.01
N LYS A 426 30.11 -7.63 8.08
CA LYS A 426 30.53 -8.24 9.36
C LYS A 426 31.57 -9.37 9.21
N GLY A 427 32.54 -9.19 8.31
CA GLY A 427 33.59 -10.19 8.03
C GLY A 427 33.17 -11.34 7.10
N ARG A 428 31.98 -11.31 6.52
CA ARG A 428 31.52 -12.31 5.55
C ARG A 428 31.98 -11.94 4.14
N THR A 429 32.20 -12.94 3.30
CA THR A 429 32.37 -12.73 1.87
C THR A 429 31.02 -12.85 1.19
N LEU A 430 30.54 -11.73 0.65
CA LEU A 430 29.27 -11.68 -0.04
C LEU A 430 29.48 -11.46 -1.54
N HIS A 431 28.63 -12.11 -2.31
CA HIS A 431 28.40 -11.86 -3.73
C HIS A 431 27.11 -11.06 -3.88
N TYR A 432 27.06 -10.18 -4.85
CA TYR A 432 25.94 -9.28 -5.04
C TYR A 432 25.38 -9.41 -6.44
N ALA A 433 24.07 -9.29 -6.54
CA ALA A 433 23.37 -9.10 -7.80
C ALA A 433 22.55 -7.82 -7.73
N VAL A 434 22.50 -7.06 -8.81
CA VAL A 434 21.70 -5.85 -8.94
C VAL A 434 20.75 -5.99 -10.12
N THR A 435 19.51 -5.63 -9.91
CA THR A 435 18.49 -5.56 -10.94
C THR A 435 17.96 -4.13 -11.04
N ALA A 436 17.55 -3.74 -12.24
CA ALA A 436 16.75 -2.54 -12.47
C ALA A 436 15.26 -2.91 -12.50
N MET A 437 14.42 -2.05 -12.00
CA MET A 437 12.97 -2.24 -11.99
C MET A 437 12.28 -0.95 -12.49
N ASN A 438 11.33 -1.08 -13.42
CA ASN A 438 10.57 0.07 -13.87
C ASN A 438 9.37 0.37 -12.95
N ARG A 439 8.63 1.43 -13.24
CA ARG A 439 7.46 1.85 -12.44
C ARG A 439 6.29 0.85 -12.46
N TYR A 440 6.28 -0.09 -13.39
CA TYR A 440 5.31 -1.19 -13.44
C TYR A 440 5.72 -2.39 -12.56
N GLY A 441 6.88 -2.31 -11.89
CA GLY A 441 7.42 -3.41 -11.08
C GLY A 441 8.12 -4.50 -11.89
N MET A 442 8.30 -4.30 -13.21
CA MET A 442 9.01 -5.27 -14.07
C MET A 442 10.50 -5.21 -13.80
N GLU A 443 11.09 -6.32 -13.37
CA GLU A 443 12.48 -6.44 -12.96
C GLU A 443 13.36 -6.97 -14.09
N SER A 444 14.54 -6.39 -14.28
CA SER A 444 15.52 -6.80 -15.29
C SER A 444 16.20 -8.12 -14.93
N LYS A 445 16.95 -8.68 -15.86
CA LYS A 445 17.94 -9.71 -15.55
C LYS A 445 18.96 -9.15 -14.55
N PRO A 446 19.48 -9.99 -13.62
CA PRO A 446 20.50 -9.57 -12.67
C PRO A 446 21.85 -9.36 -13.36
N VAL A 447 22.66 -8.46 -12.80
CA VAL A 447 24.11 -8.40 -13.05
C VAL A 447 24.81 -8.70 -11.74
N GLU A 448 25.71 -9.66 -11.76
CA GLU A 448 26.41 -10.15 -10.58
C GLU A 448 27.81 -9.55 -10.46
N THR A 449 28.29 -9.43 -9.23
CA THR A 449 29.70 -9.11 -8.98
C THR A 449 30.59 -10.33 -9.31
N PRO A 450 31.83 -10.13 -9.81
CA PRO A 450 32.77 -11.23 -10.01
C PRO A 450 32.99 -12.01 -8.71
N ALA A 451 33.33 -13.30 -8.85
CA ALA A 451 33.71 -14.14 -7.72
C ALA A 451 34.84 -13.49 -6.90
N ALA A 452 34.69 -13.44 -5.59
CA ALA A 452 35.70 -12.91 -4.69
C ALA A 452 36.48 -14.05 -4.02
N GLY A 453 37.76 -13.86 -3.76
CA GLY A 453 38.56 -14.77 -2.95
C GLY A 453 38.02 -14.88 -1.53
N THR A 454 37.96 -16.07 -0.98
CA THR A 454 37.21 -16.47 0.24
C THR A 454 37.80 -15.96 1.55
N LEU A 455 36.89 -15.45 2.41
CA LEU A 455 37.03 -15.45 3.88
C LEU A 455 35.68 -15.95 4.46
N ALA A 456 35.72 -16.97 5.32
CA ALA A 456 34.54 -17.70 5.77
C ALA A 456 34.00 -17.21 7.13
N SER A 457 32.66 -17.09 7.28
CA SER A 457 31.97 -17.03 8.58
C SER A 457 30.46 -17.35 8.45
N SER A 458 29.91 -17.97 9.46
CA SER A 458 28.65 -18.70 9.44
C SER A 458 27.55 -18.09 10.32
N LYS A 459 26.71 -17.17 9.80
CA LYS A 459 25.36 -16.85 10.37
C LYS A 459 24.53 -16.05 9.36
N PRO A 460 23.19 -16.22 9.27
CA PRO A 460 22.34 -15.52 8.30
C PRO A 460 22.32 -13.99 8.52
N LEU A 461 22.24 -13.24 7.42
CA LEU A 461 22.08 -11.78 7.44
C LEU A 461 20.67 -11.43 7.94
N ASN A 462 20.59 -10.61 8.99
CA ASN A 462 19.34 -10.02 9.41
C ASN A 462 19.21 -8.62 8.80
N PHE A 463 18.39 -8.50 7.77
CA PHE A 463 18.18 -7.28 6.99
C PHE A 463 17.76 -6.06 7.85
N GLN A 464 16.94 -6.28 8.87
CA GLN A 464 16.48 -5.19 9.75
C GLN A 464 17.61 -4.56 10.54
N GLN A 465 18.60 -5.35 10.97
CA GLN A 465 19.75 -4.81 11.70
C GLN A 465 20.68 -3.97 10.83
N MET A 466 20.70 -4.21 9.50
CA MET A 466 21.54 -3.45 8.57
C MET A 466 21.01 -2.04 8.31
N ILE A 467 19.68 -1.88 8.19
CA ILE A 467 19.02 -0.57 7.97
C ILE A 467 19.12 0.32 9.22
N ILE A 468 18.96 -0.26 10.42
CA ILE A 468 18.99 0.48 11.69
C ILE A 468 20.39 1.02 11.99
N GLY A 469 21.46 0.23 11.73
CA GLY A 469 22.84 0.63 12.01
C GLY A 469 23.30 1.88 11.27
N ASN A 470 22.86 2.07 10.03
CA ASN A 470 23.23 3.23 9.20
C ASN A 470 22.45 4.51 9.57
N LYS A 471 21.22 4.38 10.11
CA LYS A 471 20.41 5.55 10.52
C LYS A 471 20.85 6.13 11.87
N LEU A 472 21.21 5.31 12.84
CA LEU A 472 21.67 5.78 14.15
C LEU A 472 22.98 6.59 14.08
N LYS A 473 23.87 6.29 13.15
CA LYS A 473 25.11 7.07 12.94
C LYS A 473 24.83 8.46 12.36
N LYS A 474 23.88 8.62 11.44
CA LYS A 474 23.52 9.92 10.86
C LYS A 474 22.78 10.84 11.83
N TYR A 475 22.03 10.30 12.80
CA TYR A 475 21.35 11.09 13.83
C TYR A 475 22.32 11.61 14.92
N LYS A 476 23.34 10.82 15.30
CA LYS A 476 24.36 11.24 16.30
C LYS A 476 25.32 12.30 15.76
N SER A 477 25.56 12.38 14.44
CA SER A 477 26.44 13.39 13.84
C SER A 477 25.80 14.77 13.62
N LYS A 478 24.45 14.88 13.78
CA LYS A 478 23.72 16.17 13.68
C LYS A 478 23.36 16.78 15.05
N LYS A 479 23.79 16.17 16.15
CA LYS A 479 23.60 16.68 17.54
C LYS A 479 24.93 17.08 18.22
N LYS A 480 25.97 17.34 17.46
CA LYS A 480 27.16 18.02 17.93
C LYS A 480 27.32 19.37 17.26
#